data_1bb695d586f68e9a21eedbd706d7eb43
#
_entry.id   1bb695d586f68e9a21eedbd706d7eb43
#
_cell.length_a   1.000
_cell.length_b   1.000
_cell.length_c   1.000
_cell.angle_alpha   90.00
_cell.angle_beta   90.00
_cell.angle_gamma   90.00
#
_symmetry.space_group_name_H-M   'P 1'
#
loop_
_entity.id
_entity.type
_entity.pdbx_description
1 polymer ?
#
loop_
_entity_poly.entity_id
_entity_poly.type
_entity_poly.pdbx_seq_one_letter_code
_entity_poly.pdbx_strand_id
1 'polypeptide(L)'
;MLAYLEVVPTLGITRMSDHHFGNVLEYNRLRKNTKLYKKFTGYTHILFHELDAFVFKDELLYWCQQNVDYIGAPWVYRTNDARCLLHKGVGNSGFSLVHVDHTIRSLEKLNLSAGRTTVAQRASLMKLGRHHKLVRTEINVDVFFSFLAENDPEFTVASFNQAVKFSFELCPAELFEYCQHELPFGCHAWGQYDRDFWIPIMNLFGLGKKQISFRKRAQKPMSPGKKIFYLKEKSIISLNGNAHSTNKESG
;
A
#
# COMPACT_ATOMS: atom_id res chain seq x y z
N MET A 1 -6.18 -15.06 13.15
CA MET A 1 -7.57 -14.55 12.95
C MET A 1 -8.27 -14.29 14.28
N LEU A 2 -8.33 -15.25 15.21
CA LEU A 2 -8.99 -15.04 16.53
C LEU A 2 -8.48 -13.78 17.27
N ALA A 3 -7.17 -13.55 17.32
CA ALA A 3 -6.59 -12.38 17.97
C ALA A 3 -7.09 -11.02 17.43
N TYR A 4 -7.42 -10.94 16.13
CA TYR A 4 -8.00 -9.71 15.56
C TYR A 4 -9.46 -9.51 16.00
N LEU A 5 -10.24 -10.59 16.11
CA LEU A 5 -11.62 -10.52 16.59
C LEU A 5 -11.72 -10.23 18.09
N GLU A 6 -10.68 -10.54 18.86
CA GLU A 6 -10.57 -10.14 20.28
C GLU A 6 -10.42 -8.61 20.41
N VAL A 7 -9.73 -7.96 19.46
CA VAL A 7 -9.54 -6.50 19.45
C VAL A 7 -10.69 -5.79 18.76
N VAL A 8 -11.19 -6.34 17.65
CA VAL A 8 -12.29 -5.75 16.85
C VAL A 8 -13.34 -6.84 16.60
N PRO A 9 -14.29 -7.04 17.54
CA PRO A 9 -15.31 -8.10 17.43
C PRO A 9 -16.21 -7.99 16.21
N THR A 10 -16.39 -6.77 15.69
CA THR A 10 -17.22 -6.47 14.51
C THR A 10 -16.46 -6.58 13.18
N LEU A 11 -15.22 -7.08 13.20
CA LEU A 11 -14.41 -7.19 12.00
C LEU A 11 -15.05 -8.14 10.97
N GLY A 12 -15.39 -7.59 9.81
CA GLY A 12 -15.84 -8.38 8.66
C GLY A 12 -14.69 -9.19 8.06
N ILE A 13 -14.94 -10.47 7.74
CA ILE A 13 -13.93 -11.37 7.19
C ILE A 13 -14.29 -11.71 5.75
N THR A 14 -13.45 -11.30 4.81
CA THR A 14 -13.52 -11.71 3.41
C THR A 14 -12.38 -12.66 3.09
N ARG A 15 -12.70 -13.91 2.74
CA ARG A 15 -11.70 -14.90 2.36
C ARG A 15 -11.40 -14.84 0.87
N MET A 16 -10.13 -14.93 0.54
CA MET A 16 -9.59 -15.14 -0.80
C MET A 16 -8.94 -16.52 -0.87
N SER A 17 -8.79 -17.06 -2.09
CA SER A 17 -8.09 -18.33 -2.29
C SER A 17 -6.65 -18.25 -1.80
N ASP A 18 -6.18 -19.27 -1.11
CA ASP A 18 -4.79 -19.39 -0.62
C ASP A 18 -3.76 -19.32 -1.77
N HIS A 19 -4.16 -19.68 -2.99
CA HIS A 19 -3.34 -19.51 -4.20
C HIS A 19 -2.80 -18.08 -4.36
N HIS A 20 -3.59 -17.06 -4.06
CA HIS A 20 -3.17 -15.66 -4.17
C HIS A 20 -2.09 -15.24 -3.18
N PHE A 21 -1.89 -16.02 -2.11
CA PHE A 21 -0.92 -15.73 -1.05
C PHE A 21 0.29 -16.67 -1.07
N GLY A 22 0.39 -17.54 -2.06
CA GLY A 22 1.47 -18.50 -2.20
C GLY A 22 2.83 -17.88 -2.54
N ASN A 23 2.84 -16.74 -3.24
CA ASN A 23 4.04 -16.00 -3.61
C ASN A 23 3.70 -14.55 -4.00
N VAL A 24 4.74 -13.72 -4.12
CA VAL A 24 4.62 -12.29 -4.47
C VAL A 24 3.94 -12.08 -5.83
N LEU A 25 4.20 -12.96 -6.82
CA LEU A 25 3.61 -12.84 -8.16
C LEU A 25 2.08 -12.98 -8.11
N GLU A 26 1.57 -14.00 -7.42
CA GLU A 26 0.12 -14.25 -7.30
C GLU A 26 -0.56 -13.17 -6.46
N TYR A 27 0.13 -12.67 -5.43
CA TYR A 27 -0.36 -11.53 -4.67
C TYR A 27 -0.44 -10.25 -5.51
N ASN A 28 0.57 -9.96 -6.32
CA ASN A 28 0.54 -8.85 -7.27
C ASN A 28 -0.61 -9.00 -8.29
N ARG A 29 -0.88 -10.21 -8.77
CA ARG A 29 -2.01 -10.50 -9.65
C ARG A 29 -3.36 -10.25 -8.97
N LEU A 30 -3.51 -10.68 -7.72
CA LEU A 30 -4.72 -10.39 -6.93
C LEU A 30 -4.97 -8.89 -6.81
N ARG A 31 -3.94 -8.13 -6.42
CA ARG A 31 -3.99 -6.67 -6.22
C ARG A 31 -4.35 -5.90 -7.51
N LYS A 32 -4.12 -6.48 -8.66
CA LYS A 32 -4.43 -5.93 -9.99
C LYS A 32 -5.70 -6.50 -10.62
N ASN A 33 -6.44 -7.37 -9.92
CA ASN A 33 -7.58 -8.07 -10.47
C ASN A 33 -8.91 -7.41 -10.04
N THR A 34 -9.79 -7.13 -10.99
CA THR A 34 -11.12 -6.54 -10.72
C THR A 34 -11.95 -7.37 -9.76
N LYS A 35 -11.77 -8.71 -9.72
CA LYS A 35 -12.48 -9.59 -8.77
C LYS A 35 -12.20 -9.24 -7.31
N LEU A 36 -11.02 -8.70 -6.99
CA LEU A 36 -10.72 -8.20 -5.65
C LEU A 36 -11.62 -7.00 -5.33
N TYR A 37 -11.59 -5.98 -6.19
CA TYR A 37 -12.32 -4.72 -5.98
C TYR A 37 -13.83 -4.92 -6.03
N LYS A 38 -14.34 -5.78 -6.92
CA LYS A 38 -15.77 -6.14 -7.01
C LYS A 38 -16.34 -6.78 -5.75
N LYS A 39 -15.51 -7.29 -4.84
CA LYS A 39 -15.98 -7.72 -3.50
C LYS A 39 -16.27 -6.55 -2.55
N PHE A 40 -15.87 -5.35 -2.92
CA PHE A 40 -15.94 -4.14 -2.10
C PHE A 40 -16.70 -3.00 -2.79
N THR A 41 -17.57 -3.28 -3.77
CA THR A 41 -18.36 -2.27 -4.50
C THR A 41 -19.34 -1.49 -3.61
N GLY A 42 -19.60 -1.93 -2.39
CA GLY A 42 -20.35 -1.15 -1.40
C GLY A 42 -19.53 -0.08 -0.67
N TYR A 43 -18.24 0.03 -0.99
CA TYR A 43 -17.30 0.96 -0.36
C TYR A 43 -16.63 1.83 -1.41
N THR A 44 -16.35 3.08 -1.07
CA THR A 44 -15.68 4.01 -1.99
C THR A 44 -14.18 3.69 -2.11
N HIS A 45 -13.53 3.31 -1.00
CA HIS A 45 -12.09 3.07 -0.94
C HIS A 45 -11.74 1.77 -0.20
N ILE A 46 -10.55 1.25 -0.49
CA ILE A 46 -9.89 0.19 0.26
C ILE A 46 -8.56 0.74 0.77
N LEU A 47 -8.34 0.70 2.09
CA LEU A 47 -7.01 0.88 2.67
C LEU A 47 -6.33 -0.49 2.73
N PHE A 48 -5.28 -0.67 1.95
CA PHE A 48 -4.40 -1.81 2.11
C PHE A 48 -3.42 -1.54 3.25
N HIS A 49 -3.43 -2.43 4.23
CA HIS A 49 -2.59 -2.35 5.42
C HIS A 49 -1.91 -3.70 5.63
N GLU A 50 -0.64 -3.81 5.25
CA GLU A 50 0.15 -5.01 5.48
C GLU A 50 0.59 -5.10 6.95
N LEU A 51 1.01 -6.28 7.41
CA LEU A 51 1.30 -6.53 8.83
C LEU A 51 2.42 -5.65 9.42
N ASP A 52 3.32 -5.18 8.57
CA ASP A 52 4.42 -4.28 8.90
C ASP A 52 4.12 -2.81 8.54
N ALA A 53 2.84 -2.48 8.36
CA ALA A 53 2.34 -1.12 8.30
C ALA A 53 1.92 -0.65 9.70
N PHE A 54 1.87 0.68 9.89
CA PHE A 54 1.39 1.31 11.12
C PHE A 54 0.67 2.62 10.80
N VAL A 55 -0.36 2.94 11.59
CA VAL A 55 -1.15 4.18 11.47
C VAL A 55 -0.84 5.08 12.66
N PHE A 56 -0.46 6.33 12.41
CA PHE A 56 -0.08 7.31 13.44
C PHE A 56 -1.22 8.27 13.79
N LYS A 57 -2.15 8.50 12.88
CA LYS A 57 -3.19 9.54 12.98
C LYS A 57 -4.56 9.00 12.58
N ASP A 58 -5.63 9.54 13.12
CA ASP A 58 -7.00 9.24 12.69
C ASP A 58 -7.42 10.17 11.54
N GLU A 59 -6.89 9.91 10.34
CA GLU A 59 -7.09 10.76 9.16
C GLU A 59 -7.67 10.00 7.95
N LEU A 60 -8.18 8.78 8.13
CA LEU A 60 -8.60 7.96 6.98
C LEU A 60 -9.69 8.64 6.15
N LEU A 61 -10.69 9.26 6.78
CA LEU A 61 -11.76 9.97 6.07
C LEU A 61 -11.21 11.19 5.30
N TYR A 62 -10.27 11.92 5.87
CA TYR A 62 -9.58 13.00 5.16
C TYR A 62 -8.91 12.49 3.88
N TRP A 63 -8.21 11.35 3.96
CA TRP A 63 -7.55 10.77 2.79
C TRP A 63 -8.51 10.24 1.74
N CYS A 64 -9.68 9.72 2.12
CA CYS A 64 -10.74 9.33 1.19
C CYS A 64 -11.32 10.53 0.40
N GLN A 65 -11.16 11.75 0.91
CA GLN A 65 -11.70 12.98 0.30
C GLN A 65 -10.69 13.73 -0.59
N GLN A 66 -9.48 13.19 -0.80
CA GLN A 66 -8.40 13.89 -1.50
C GLN A 66 -8.48 13.88 -3.03
N ASN A 67 -9.59 13.45 -3.63
CA ASN A 67 -9.78 13.42 -5.09
C ASN A 67 -8.63 12.72 -5.85
N VAL A 68 -8.09 11.66 -5.28
CA VAL A 68 -7.11 10.78 -5.91
C VAL A 68 -7.59 9.33 -5.87
N ASP A 69 -7.31 8.59 -6.93
CA ASP A 69 -7.74 7.19 -7.04
C ASP A 69 -6.76 6.23 -6.40
N TYR A 70 -5.51 6.66 -6.28
CA TYR A 70 -4.47 5.91 -5.60
C TYR A 70 -3.50 6.83 -4.86
N ILE A 71 -3.20 6.44 -3.61
CA ILE A 71 -2.13 7.02 -2.83
C ILE A 71 -1.39 5.92 -2.05
N GLY A 72 -0.08 5.98 -2.04
CA GLY A 72 0.84 5.17 -1.24
C GLY A 72 2.09 5.97 -0.94
N ALA A 73 3.10 5.39 -0.28
CA ALA A 73 4.33 6.10 0.00
C ALA A 73 5.09 6.46 -1.29
N PRO A 74 5.79 7.60 -1.33
CA PRO A 74 6.58 7.99 -2.50
C PRO A 74 7.83 7.14 -2.63
N TRP A 75 8.32 6.95 -3.86
CA TRP A 75 9.64 6.40 -4.10
C TRP A 75 10.69 7.48 -4.05
N VAL A 76 11.47 7.44 -2.99
CA VAL A 76 12.61 8.31 -2.77
C VAL A 76 13.88 7.49 -2.65
N TYR A 77 14.98 8.06 -3.08
CA TYR A 77 16.29 7.43 -3.04
C TYR A 77 17.30 8.46 -2.59
N ARG A 78 18.23 8.07 -1.72
CA ARG A 78 19.39 8.91 -1.39
C ARG A 78 20.23 9.13 -2.64
N THR A 79 20.59 10.36 -2.90
CA THR A 79 21.61 10.71 -3.92
C THR A 79 23.01 10.57 -3.30
N ASN A 80 24.06 10.75 -4.10
CA ASN A 80 25.43 10.84 -3.59
C ASN A 80 25.63 12.02 -2.63
N ASP A 81 24.83 13.10 -2.77
CA ASP A 81 24.68 14.11 -1.74
C ASP A 81 23.62 13.65 -0.75
N ALA A 82 24.06 13.28 0.46
CA ALA A 82 23.21 12.72 1.52
C ALA A 82 22.04 13.63 1.96
N ARG A 83 22.04 14.91 1.53
CA ARG A 83 20.96 15.87 1.80
C ARG A 83 19.91 15.96 0.69
N CYS A 84 20.13 15.25 -0.42
CA CYS A 84 19.25 15.28 -1.58
C CYS A 84 18.51 13.95 -1.74
N LEU A 85 17.17 14.01 -1.84
CA LEU A 85 16.33 12.88 -2.20
C LEU A 85 15.91 12.99 -3.67
N LEU A 86 16.12 11.90 -4.40
CA LEU A 86 15.57 11.75 -5.74
C LEU A 86 14.17 11.10 -5.65
N HIS A 87 13.14 11.84 -6.04
CA HIS A 87 11.78 11.33 -6.17
C HIS A 87 11.55 10.72 -7.56
N LYS A 88 10.97 9.52 -7.62
CA LYS A 88 10.68 8.77 -8.87
C LYS A 88 9.24 8.36 -9.06
N GLY A 89 8.31 8.90 -8.31
CA GLY A 89 6.89 8.56 -8.40
C GLY A 89 6.29 8.19 -7.05
N VAL A 90 5.00 7.89 -7.07
CA VAL A 90 4.22 7.43 -5.92
C VAL A 90 3.81 5.99 -6.16
N GLY A 91 3.99 5.16 -5.16
CA GLY A 91 3.69 3.73 -5.25
C GLY A 91 3.65 3.09 -3.88
N ASN A 92 4.48 2.07 -3.63
CA ASN A 92 4.58 1.37 -2.37
C ASN A 92 3.21 0.93 -1.82
N SER A 93 2.80 -0.24 -2.22
CA SER A 93 1.42 -0.70 -2.08
C SER A 93 1.09 -1.34 -0.73
N GLY A 94 2.06 -1.58 0.13
CA GLY A 94 1.85 -2.26 1.41
C GLY A 94 1.04 -1.44 2.43
N PHE A 95 1.12 -0.10 2.34
CA PHE A 95 0.20 0.83 2.96
C PHE A 95 -0.29 1.81 1.91
N SER A 96 -1.51 1.60 1.39
CA SER A 96 -2.03 2.40 0.28
C SER A 96 -3.56 2.47 0.30
N LEU A 97 -4.11 3.59 -0.14
CA LEU A 97 -5.54 3.81 -0.29
C LEU A 97 -5.90 3.81 -1.78
N VAL A 98 -6.96 3.09 -2.15
CA VAL A 98 -7.35 2.86 -3.54
C VAL A 98 -8.84 3.08 -3.70
N HIS A 99 -9.25 3.90 -4.67
CA HIS A 99 -10.67 4.11 -5.00
C HIS A 99 -11.22 2.89 -5.76
N VAL A 100 -12.28 2.28 -5.25
CA VAL A 100 -12.81 0.98 -5.74
C VAL A 100 -13.32 1.07 -7.17
N ASP A 101 -14.33 1.91 -7.42
CA ASP A 101 -15.02 1.96 -8.70
C ASP A 101 -14.14 2.52 -9.82
N HIS A 102 -13.30 3.52 -9.53
CA HIS A 102 -12.37 4.05 -10.51
C HIS A 102 -11.31 3.01 -10.90
N THR A 103 -10.81 2.24 -9.93
CA THR A 103 -9.89 1.13 -10.23
C THR A 103 -10.54 0.06 -11.10
N ILE A 104 -11.79 -0.33 -10.81
CA ILE A 104 -12.52 -1.30 -11.64
C ILE A 104 -12.66 -0.78 -13.07
N ARG A 105 -13.12 0.47 -13.25
CA ARG A 105 -13.28 1.09 -14.58
C ARG A 105 -11.99 1.13 -15.37
N SER A 106 -10.90 1.58 -14.77
CA SER A 106 -9.59 1.64 -15.42
C SER A 106 -9.05 0.26 -15.80
N LEU A 107 -9.20 -0.73 -14.91
CA LEU A 107 -8.80 -2.11 -15.20
C LEU A 107 -9.59 -2.72 -16.37
N GLU A 108 -10.88 -2.44 -16.45
CA GLU A 108 -11.75 -2.90 -17.54
C GLU A 108 -11.44 -2.17 -18.86
N LYS A 109 -11.32 -0.84 -18.84
CA LYS A 109 -10.97 0.01 -19.99
C LYS A 109 -9.64 -0.41 -20.62
N LEU A 110 -8.65 -0.77 -19.82
CA LEU A 110 -7.32 -1.20 -20.28
C LEU A 110 -7.18 -2.71 -20.52
N ASN A 111 -8.26 -3.49 -20.43
CA ASN A 111 -8.26 -4.95 -20.54
C ASN A 111 -7.30 -5.64 -19.55
N LEU A 112 -7.20 -5.11 -18.33
CA LEU A 112 -6.33 -5.61 -17.26
C LEU A 112 -7.10 -6.39 -16.18
N SER A 113 -8.39 -6.65 -16.38
CA SER A 113 -9.31 -7.21 -15.39
C SER A 113 -8.86 -8.53 -14.75
N ALA A 114 -8.05 -9.32 -15.45
CA ALA A 114 -7.52 -10.58 -14.93
C ALA A 114 -6.24 -10.42 -14.07
N GLY A 115 -5.78 -9.19 -13.82
CA GLY A 115 -4.57 -8.92 -13.04
C GLY A 115 -3.27 -9.31 -13.75
N ARG A 116 -3.32 -9.57 -15.06
CA ARG A 116 -2.17 -9.92 -15.87
C ARG A 116 -1.84 -8.79 -16.84
N THR A 117 -0.57 -8.60 -17.11
CA THR A 117 -0.07 -7.61 -18.06
C THR A 117 0.42 -8.25 -19.34
N THR A 118 0.12 -7.63 -20.47
CA THR A 118 0.58 -8.09 -21.80
C THR A 118 2.08 -7.82 -21.98
N VAL A 119 2.66 -8.46 -23.00
CA VAL A 119 4.06 -8.19 -23.39
C VAL A 119 4.26 -6.72 -23.78
N ALA A 120 3.30 -6.13 -24.52
CA ALA A 120 3.36 -4.73 -24.93
C ALA A 120 3.33 -3.77 -23.75
N GLN A 121 2.45 -4.01 -22.75
CA GLN A 121 2.39 -3.21 -21.53
C GLN A 121 3.69 -3.28 -20.71
N ARG A 122 4.28 -4.47 -20.60
CA ARG A 122 5.58 -4.63 -19.94
C ARG A 122 6.70 -3.92 -20.70
N ALA A 123 6.69 -3.99 -22.04
CA ALA A 123 7.67 -3.31 -22.89
C ALA A 123 7.59 -1.78 -22.74
N SER A 124 6.40 -1.21 -22.55
CA SER A 124 6.22 0.22 -22.26
C SER A 124 6.92 0.63 -20.97
N LEU A 125 6.77 -0.15 -19.90
CA LEU A 125 7.47 0.10 -18.64
C LEU A 125 9.00 -0.01 -18.76
N MET A 126 9.49 -0.95 -19.57
CA MET A 126 10.93 -1.09 -19.82
C MET A 126 11.49 0.15 -20.53
N LYS A 127 10.77 0.71 -21.51
CA LYS A 127 11.15 1.96 -22.18
C LYS A 127 11.22 3.15 -21.23
N LEU A 128 10.36 3.16 -20.20
CA LEU A 128 10.37 4.18 -19.14
C LEU A 128 11.48 3.98 -18.07
N GLY A 129 12.37 2.99 -18.28
CA GLY A 129 13.45 2.70 -17.31
C GLY A 129 12.98 2.06 -16.00
N ARG A 130 11.76 1.51 -15.99
CA ARG A 130 11.15 0.90 -14.79
C ARG A 130 11.25 -0.63 -14.76
N HIS A 131 12.17 -1.22 -15.53
CA HIS A 131 12.33 -2.68 -15.64
C HIS A 131 12.60 -3.38 -14.30
N HIS A 132 13.28 -2.71 -13.36
CA HIS A 132 13.55 -3.22 -12.02
C HIS A 132 12.28 -3.37 -11.15
N LYS A 133 11.15 -2.79 -11.59
CA LYS A 133 9.86 -2.90 -10.91
C LYS A 133 9.00 -4.04 -11.42
N LEU A 134 9.55 -4.88 -12.28
CA LEU A 134 8.90 -6.13 -12.69
C LEU A 134 9.18 -7.22 -11.65
N VAL A 135 8.13 -7.96 -11.30
CA VAL A 135 8.24 -9.20 -10.54
C VAL A 135 8.13 -10.35 -11.52
N ARG A 136 9.27 -10.94 -11.87
CA ARG A 136 9.38 -11.91 -12.96
C ARG A 136 8.89 -11.29 -14.28
N THR A 137 7.76 -11.77 -14.81
CA THR A 137 7.16 -11.31 -16.06
C THR A 137 5.97 -10.38 -15.88
N GLU A 138 5.71 -9.94 -14.64
CA GLU A 138 4.57 -9.08 -14.31
C GLU A 138 5.01 -7.71 -13.77
N ILE A 139 4.16 -6.70 -13.99
CA ILE A 139 4.32 -5.40 -13.35
C ILE A 139 4.09 -5.56 -11.83
N ASN A 140 5.03 -5.08 -11.03
CA ASN A 140 4.86 -5.02 -9.58
C ASN A 140 3.70 -4.07 -9.23
N VAL A 141 2.89 -4.44 -8.26
CA VAL A 141 1.75 -3.62 -7.82
C VAL A 141 2.16 -2.22 -7.36
N ASP A 142 3.36 -2.07 -6.82
CA ASP A 142 3.89 -0.76 -6.40
C ASP A 142 3.96 0.27 -7.54
N VAL A 143 4.20 -0.17 -8.77
CA VAL A 143 4.24 0.71 -9.96
C VAL A 143 2.99 0.63 -10.82
N PHE A 144 2.13 -0.33 -10.54
CA PHE A 144 0.99 -0.63 -11.40
C PHE A 144 -0.02 0.52 -11.45
N PHE A 145 -0.28 1.18 -10.32
CA PHE A 145 -1.21 2.30 -10.28
C PHE A 145 -0.66 3.55 -10.97
N SER A 146 0.65 3.79 -10.89
CA SER A 146 1.28 4.83 -11.71
C SER A 146 1.18 4.50 -13.21
N PHE A 147 1.32 3.21 -13.58
CA PHE A 147 1.10 2.75 -14.94
C PHE A 147 -0.36 2.94 -15.39
N LEU A 148 -1.35 2.71 -14.52
CA LEU A 148 -2.75 3.02 -14.83
C LEU A 148 -2.92 4.50 -15.16
N ALA A 149 -2.42 5.40 -14.32
CA ALA A 149 -2.53 6.84 -14.53
C ALA A 149 -1.83 7.32 -15.83
N GLU A 150 -0.74 6.68 -16.24
CA GLU A 150 -0.06 6.98 -17.51
C GLU A 150 -0.87 6.53 -18.74
N ASN A 151 -1.78 5.57 -18.58
CA ASN A 151 -2.54 4.96 -19.70
C ASN A 151 -4.04 5.24 -19.63
N ASP A 152 -4.53 5.78 -18.53
CA ASP A 152 -5.90 6.22 -18.34
C ASP A 152 -5.94 7.61 -17.72
N PRO A 153 -6.22 8.67 -18.49
CA PRO A 153 -6.26 10.06 -17.99
C PRO A 153 -7.33 10.31 -16.92
N GLU A 154 -8.31 9.41 -16.81
CA GLU A 154 -9.36 9.50 -15.78
C GLU A 154 -8.93 8.86 -14.46
N PHE A 155 -7.76 8.20 -14.39
CA PHE A 155 -7.23 7.60 -13.18
C PHE A 155 -6.12 8.47 -12.59
N THR A 156 -6.31 8.94 -11.36
CA THR A 156 -5.43 9.89 -10.70
C THR A 156 -4.59 9.24 -9.61
N VAL A 157 -3.30 9.55 -9.60
CA VAL A 157 -2.36 9.16 -8.55
C VAL A 157 -1.92 10.40 -7.79
N ALA A 158 -1.82 10.28 -6.47
CA ALA A 158 -1.42 11.37 -5.60
C ALA A 158 -0.09 12.01 -6.01
N SER A 159 0.03 13.30 -5.81
CA SER A 159 1.29 14.03 -5.94
C SER A 159 2.31 13.60 -4.87
N PHE A 160 3.59 13.91 -5.08
CA PHE A 160 4.63 13.69 -4.08
C PHE A 160 4.28 14.36 -2.74
N ASN A 161 3.80 15.60 -2.77
CA ASN A 161 3.46 16.34 -1.55
C ASN A 161 2.28 15.75 -0.77
N GLN A 162 1.35 15.09 -1.44
CA GLN A 162 0.30 14.31 -0.79
C GLN A 162 0.86 12.99 -0.25
N ALA A 163 1.64 12.27 -1.05
CA ALA A 163 2.18 10.98 -0.71
C ALA A 163 3.10 11.00 0.52
N VAL A 164 3.93 12.03 0.67
CA VAL A 164 4.80 12.18 1.86
C VAL A 164 4.01 12.45 3.14
N LYS A 165 2.82 13.05 3.05
CA LYS A 165 1.94 13.24 4.21
C LYS A 165 1.11 11.99 4.51
N PHE A 166 0.91 11.15 3.50
CA PHE A 166 0.16 9.91 3.62
C PHE A 166 1.02 8.79 4.23
N SER A 167 2.21 8.54 3.70
CA SER A 167 3.00 7.39 4.18
C SER A 167 4.50 7.54 3.95
N PHE A 168 5.29 7.04 4.90
CA PHE A 168 6.72 6.81 4.75
C PHE A 168 7.01 5.32 4.56
N GLU A 169 8.01 5.01 3.72
CA GLU A 169 8.58 3.68 3.58
C GLU A 169 10.09 3.76 3.38
N LEU A 170 10.55 4.28 2.24
CA LEU A 170 11.97 4.49 1.94
C LEU A 170 12.44 5.84 2.50
N CYS A 171 13.67 5.88 3.02
CA CYS A 171 14.30 7.10 3.54
C CYS A 171 13.42 7.86 4.57
N PRO A 172 12.87 7.18 5.60
CA PRO A 172 11.90 7.81 6.51
C PRO A 172 12.49 8.97 7.32
N ALA A 173 13.76 8.90 7.70
CA ALA A 173 14.42 9.98 8.44
C ALA A 173 14.49 11.27 7.60
N GLU A 174 14.89 11.16 6.33
CA GLU A 174 14.97 12.30 5.41
C GLU A 174 13.58 12.85 5.05
N LEU A 175 12.57 11.98 4.93
CA LEU A 175 11.19 12.42 4.72
C LEU A 175 10.63 13.13 5.95
N PHE A 176 11.00 12.70 7.15
CA PHE A 176 10.62 13.35 8.39
C PHE A 176 11.19 14.77 8.50
N GLU A 177 12.49 14.93 8.16
CA GLU A 177 13.11 16.25 8.04
C GLU A 177 12.40 17.11 6.96
N TYR A 178 12.13 16.54 5.78
CA TYR A 178 11.40 17.22 4.71
C TYR A 178 10.02 17.70 5.17
N CYS A 179 9.32 16.90 5.97
CA CYS A 179 8.01 17.21 6.55
C CYS A 179 8.09 18.05 7.83
N GLN A 180 9.21 18.70 8.12
CA GLN A 180 9.40 19.56 9.29
C GLN A 180 9.11 18.81 10.62
N HIS A 181 9.57 17.58 10.71
CA HIS A 181 9.39 16.67 11.86
C HIS A 181 7.93 16.24 12.11
N GLU A 182 7.08 16.31 11.10
CA GLU A 182 5.74 15.75 11.18
C GLU A 182 5.70 14.31 10.67
N LEU A 183 5.09 13.42 11.45
CA LEU A 183 4.79 12.05 11.03
C LEU A 183 3.67 12.05 9.99
N PRO A 184 3.71 11.12 9.00
CA PRO A 184 2.64 10.93 8.04
C PRO A 184 1.39 10.31 8.70
N PHE A 185 0.34 10.08 7.92
CA PHE A 185 -0.83 9.30 8.36
C PHE A 185 -0.43 7.88 8.77
N GLY A 186 0.46 7.23 8.01
CA GLY A 186 0.96 5.91 8.35
C GLY A 186 2.34 5.60 7.76
N CYS A 187 2.81 4.37 7.95
CA CYS A 187 4.05 3.88 7.34
C CYS A 187 3.94 2.42 6.94
N HIS A 188 4.89 1.97 6.12
CA HIS A 188 5.03 0.57 5.74
C HIS A 188 6.49 0.12 5.87
N ALA A 189 6.68 -1.19 6.07
CA ALA A 189 7.99 -1.83 6.16
C ALA A 189 8.95 -1.18 7.20
N TRP A 190 8.38 -0.62 8.28
CA TRP A 190 9.12 0.09 9.31
C TRP A 190 10.20 -0.78 10.01
N GLY A 191 10.00 -2.09 10.06
CA GLY A 191 10.99 -3.02 10.58
C GLY A 191 12.09 -3.39 9.59
N GLN A 192 11.95 -3.02 8.30
CA GLN A 192 12.86 -3.36 7.21
C GLN A 192 13.74 -2.18 6.81
N TYR A 193 13.16 -0.97 6.72
CA TYR A 193 13.86 0.24 6.27
C TYR A 193 14.07 1.19 7.44
N ASP A 194 15.33 1.60 7.66
CA ASP A 194 15.76 2.58 8.66
C ASP A 194 15.17 2.35 10.06
N ARG A 195 15.41 1.15 10.54
CA ARG A 195 14.86 0.67 11.80
C ARG A 195 15.23 1.54 13.01
N ASP A 196 16.41 2.11 12.99
CA ASP A 196 16.92 2.95 14.08
C ASP A 196 16.13 4.27 14.18
N PHE A 197 15.65 4.78 13.06
CA PHE A 197 14.71 5.90 13.04
C PHE A 197 13.34 5.50 13.62
N TRP A 198 12.83 4.31 13.27
CA TRP A 198 11.47 3.91 13.66
C TRP A 198 11.35 3.44 15.11
N ILE A 199 12.37 2.79 15.70
CA ILE A 199 12.27 2.22 17.06
C ILE A 199 11.84 3.26 18.11
N PRO A 200 12.46 4.45 18.20
CA PRO A 200 12.02 5.47 19.16
C PRO A 200 10.56 5.89 18.94
N ILE A 201 10.15 6.07 17.69
CA ILE A 201 8.78 6.48 17.32
C ILE A 201 7.78 5.39 17.73
N MET A 202 8.01 4.14 17.36
CA MET A 202 7.12 3.02 17.69
C MET A 202 7.00 2.82 19.21
N ASN A 203 8.05 3.11 19.99
CA ASN A 203 7.99 3.08 21.44
C ASN A 203 7.03 4.13 22.03
N LEU A 204 6.92 5.32 21.40
CA LEU A 204 5.95 6.35 21.83
C LEU A 204 4.50 5.88 21.64
N PHE A 205 4.25 5.00 20.66
CA PHE A 205 2.95 4.38 20.41
C PHE A 205 2.74 3.05 21.15
N GLY A 206 3.54 2.76 22.17
CA GLY A 206 3.36 1.59 23.05
C GLY A 206 3.91 0.28 22.49
N LEU A 207 4.60 0.28 21.34
CA LEU A 207 5.27 -0.91 20.81
C LEU A 207 6.63 -1.07 21.51
N GLY A 208 6.63 -1.55 22.75
CA GLY A 208 7.84 -1.74 23.55
C GLY A 208 8.79 -2.81 22.98
N LYS A 209 10.05 -2.84 23.48
CA LYS A 209 11.14 -3.72 23.03
C LYS A 209 10.77 -5.22 22.91
N LYS A 210 9.82 -5.71 23.68
CA LYS A 210 9.37 -7.12 23.62
C LYS A 210 8.56 -7.45 22.37
N GLN A 211 7.87 -6.47 21.77
CA GLN A 211 7.07 -6.65 20.56
C GLN A 211 7.89 -6.41 19.29
N ILE A 212 9.04 -5.75 19.41
CA ILE A 212 9.93 -5.40 18.28
C ILE A 212 11.00 -6.48 18.05
N SER A 213 10.92 -7.65 18.69
CA SER A 213 11.87 -8.75 18.46
C SER A 213 11.65 -9.42 17.10
N PHE A 214 11.96 -8.70 16.03
CA PHE A 214 12.13 -9.35 14.73
C PHE A 214 13.43 -10.14 14.73
N ARG A 215 13.33 -11.46 14.51
CA ARG A 215 14.51 -12.26 14.20
C ARG A 215 15.24 -11.60 13.03
N LYS A 216 16.51 -11.21 13.21
CA LYS A 216 17.41 -10.88 12.12
C LYS A 216 17.38 -12.05 11.13
N ARG A 217 16.58 -11.95 10.08
CA ARG A 217 16.71 -12.86 8.96
C ARG A 217 17.93 -12.41 8.18
N ALA A 218 19.02 -13.14 8.35
CA ALA A 218 20.09 -13.08 7.37
C ALA A 218 19.45 -13.18 5.98
N GLN A 219 19.81 -12.28 5.08
CA GLN A 219 19.49 -12.38 3.65
C GLN A 219 20.18 -13.64 3.12
N LYS A 220 19.58 -14.81 3.34
CA LYS A 220 19.96 -16.02 2.61
C LYS A 220 19.20 -16.01 1.30
N PRO A 221 19.87 -16.27 0.18
CA PRO A 221 19.20 -16.46 -1.09
C PRO A 221 18.12 -17.54 -0.90
N MET A 222 16.91 -17.26 -1.38
CA MET A 222 15.77 -18.17 -1.29
C MET A 222 16.13 -19.48 -2.00
N SER A 223 16.34 -20.55 -1.23
CA SER A 223 16.35 -21.89 -1.78
C SER A 223 14.93 -22.30 -2.19
N PRO A 224 14.74 -22.95 -3.35
CA PRO A 224 13.45 -23.44 -3.78
C PRO A 224 12.95 -24.49 -2.76
N GLY A 225 11.79 -24.28 -2.15
CA GLY A 225 11.11 -25.30 -1.35
C GLY A 225 10.73 -24.99 0.08
N LYS A 226 11.05 -23.81 0.66
CA LYS A 226 10.52 -23.45 1.99
C LYS A 226 9.27 -22.58 1.86
N LYS A 227 8.13 -23.17 2.26
CA LYS A 227 6.85 -22.47 2.41
C LYS A 227 7.05 -21.24 3.31
N ILE A 228 6.82 -20.08 2.76
CA ILE A 228 6.85 -18.80 3.50
C ILE A 228 5.51 -18.67 4.23
N PHE A 229 5.50 -18.92 5.54
CA PHE A 229 4.31 -18.84 6.39
C PHE A 229 3.84 -17.40 6.69
N TYR A 230 4.38 -16.38 6.06
CA TYR A 230 4.15 -14.97 6.39
C TYR A 230 3.09 -14.25 5.54
N LEU A 231 2.42 -14.93 4.62
CA LEU A 231 1.42 -14.31 3.73
C LEU A 231 -0.04 -14.62 4.09
N LYS A 232 -0.30 -15.28 5.22
CA LYS A 232 -1.67 -15.69 5.58
C LYS A 232 -2.55 -14.58 6.15
N GLU A 233 -1.98 -13.46 6.57
CA GLU A 233 -2.70 -12.42 7.31
C GLU A 233 -2.45 -11.03 6.74
N LYS A 234 -2.93 -10.80 5.52
CA LYS A 234 -2.99 -9.44 4.99
C LYS A 234 -4.36 -8.86 5.27
N SER A 235 -4.38 -7.80 6.07
CA SER A 235 -5.62 -7.12 6.45
C SER A 235 -6.08 -6.17 5.36
N ILE A 236 -7.36 -6.24 5.02
CA ILE A 236 -8.03 -5.26 4.16
C ILE A 236 -9.06 -4.57 5.04
N ILE A 237 -8.92 -3.27 5.22
CA ILE A 237 -9.87 -2.42 5.92
C ILE A 237 -10.63 -1.62 4.87
N SER A 238 -11.95 -1.70 4.89
CA SER A 238 -12.82 -0.96 3.98
C SER A 238 -13.84 -0.16 4.77
N LEU A 239 -14.14 1.05 4.37
CA LEU A 239 -15.09 1.94 5.02
C LEU A 239 -16.25 2.28 4.08
N ASN A 240 -17.46 2.25 4.64
CA ASN A 240 -18.67 2.73 3.94
C ASN A 240 -18.68 4.25 3.88
N GLY A 241 -18.86 4.82 2.68
CA GLY A 241 -18.94 6.25 2.45
C GLY A 241 -20.26 6.92 2.82
N ASN A 242 -21.17 6.24 3.52
CA ASN A 242 -22.46 6.82 3.92
C ASN A 242 -22.35 7.50 5.28
N ALA A 243 -21.97 8.77 5.29
CA ALA A 243 -22.28 9.66 6.38
C ALA A 243 -23.79 10.01 6.31
N HIS A 244 -24.63 9.22 6.95
CA HIS A 244 -25.98 9.69 7.29
C HIS A 244 -25.83 10.78 8.35
N SER A 245 -26.00 12.03 7.91
CA SER A 245 -26.30 13.14 8.82
C SER A 245 -27.65 12.87 9.45
N THR A 246 -27.67 12.33 10.64
CA THR A 246 -28.87 12.39 11.48
C THR A 246 -28.95 13.78 12.08
N ASN A 247 -29.59 14.71 11.37
CA ASN A 247 -30.22 15.85 12.00
C ASN A 247 -31.36 15.31 12.88
N LYS A 248 -31.12 15.22 14.16
CA LYS A 248 -32.22 15.23 15.14
C LYS A 248 -32.53 16.68 15.43
N GLU A 249 -33.53 17.19 14.78
CA GLU A 249 -34.30 18.33 15.29
C GLU A 249 -34.98 17.87 16.57
N SER A 250 -34.66 18.54 17.64
CA SER A 250 -35.40 18.51 18.90
C SER A 250 -36.53 19.53 18.78
N GLY A 251 -37.76 19.02 18.70
CA GLY A 251 -38.95 19.76 19.10
C GLY A 251 -39.17 19.62 20.62
#